data_ab55193ceec1a72d4609c08038640e56
#
_entry.id   ab55193ceec1a72d4609c08038640e56
#
_cell.length_a   1.000
_cell.length_b   1.000
_cell.length_c   1.000
_cell.angle_alpha   90.00
_cell.angle_beta   90.00
_cell.angle_gamma   90.00
#
_symmetry.space_group_name_H-M   'P 1'
#
loop_
_entity.id
_entity.type
_entity.pdbx_description
1 polymer ?
#
loop_
_entity_poly.entity_id
_entity_poly.type
_entity_poly.pdbx_seq_one_letter_code
_entity_poly.pdbx_strand_id
1 'polypeptide(L)'
;YLSMILFSLSLNLVGVTFAFYYFVLPKIMGKNKINNILSWSGTFFAFCGSICLIGTGLTPTDLVFDAHVFFANNIFHSFLITAFCYSIVILKSEVLDRKYAIGYALFFLSIFVYVMILQFGPSVNAGQSALVFQVVAQKMIVIIFCLTVVHQTFGFNKPGVLIP
;
A
#
# COMPACT_ATOMS: atom_id res chain seq x y z
N TYR A 1 12.34 9.48 22.18
CA TYR A 1 11.16 8.70 22.62
C TYR A 1 9.86 9.17 21.99
N LEU A 2 9.54 10.47 21.99
CA LEU A 2 8.27 10.98 21.43
C LEU A 2 8.11 10.66 19.93
N SER A 3 9.15 10.87 19.12
CA SER A 3 9.12 10.59 17.69
C SER A 3 8.90 9.10 17.39
N MET A 4 9.49 8.22 18.18
CA MET A 4 9.30 6.76 18.08
C MET A 4 7.86 6.37 18.38
N ILE A 5 7.28 6.92 19.47
CA ILE A 5 5.88 6.66 19.85
C ILE A 5 4.93 7.15 18.75
N LEU A 6 5.12 8.37 18.24
CA LEU A 6 4.29 8.94 17.18
C LEU A 6 4.39 8.12 15.88
N PHE A 7 5.60 7.66 15.53
CA PHE A 7 5.82 6.80 14.37
C PHE A 7 5.09 5.46 14.53
N SER A 8 5.27 4.78 15.68
CA SER A 8 4.56 3.54 15.99
C SER A 8 3.04 3.70 15.93
N LEU A 9 2.49 4.70 16.60
CA LEU A 9 1.05 4.98 16.58
C LEU A 9 0.55 5.24 15.16
N SER A 10 1.28 6.01 14.36
CA SER A 10 0.91 6.31 12.98
C SER A 10 0.84 5.05 12.13
N LEU A 11 1.85 4.17 12.20
CA LEU A 11 1.86 2.93 11.42
C LEU A 11 0.76 1.95 11.85
N ASN A 12 0.51 1.85 13.15
CA ASN A 12 -0.57 0.99 13.67
C ASN A 12 -1.94 1.52 13.21
N LEU A 13 -2.19 2.82 13.32
CA LEU A 13 -3.43 3.43 12.87
C LEU A 13 -3.64 3.25 11.35
N VAL A 14 -2.60 3.48 10.56
CA VAL A 14 -2.64 3.28 9.11
C VAL A 14 -2.88 1.81 8.77
N GLY A 15 -2.20 0.87 9.43
CA GLY A 15 -2.39 -0.56 9.21
C GLY A 15 -3.83 -1.00 9.45
N VAL A 16 -4.42 -0.58 10.57
CA VAL A 16 -5.83 -0.87 10.90
C VAL A 16 -6.77 -0.23 9.87
N THR A 17 -6.56 1.04 9.54
CA THR A 17 -7.40 1.77 8.57
C THR A 17 -7.35 1.10 7.19
N PHE A 18 -6.18 0.65 6.74
CA PHE A 18 -6.03 -0.04 5.46
C PHE A 18 -6.73 -1.40 5.46
N ALA A 19 -6.66 -2.15 6.55
CA ALA A 19 -7.40 -3.40 6.66
C ALA A 19 -8.90 -3.18 6.43
N PHE A 20 -9.50 -2.17 7.08
CA PHE A 20 -10.91 -1.83 6.86
C PHE A 20 -11.19 -1.34 5.45
N TYR A 21 -10.37 -0.45 4.91
CA TYR A 21 -10.52 0.08 3.56
C TYR A 21 -10.53 -1.04 2.52
N TYR A 22 -9.54 -1.92 2.55
CA TYR A 22 -9.45 -3.02 1.60
C TYR A 22 -10.49 -4.14 1.84
N PHE A 23 -11.05 -4.24 3.03
CA PHE A 23 -12.17 -5.16 3.29
C PHE A 23 -13.48 -4.71 2.61
N VAL A 24 -13.67 -3.42 2.45
CA VAL A 24 -14.86 -2.84 1.81
C VAL A 24 -14.76 -2.87 0.28
N LEU A 25 -13.58 -2.68 -0.28
CA LEU A 25 -13.38 -2.56 -1.73
C LEU A 25 -13.93 -3.72 -2.57
N PRO A 26 -13.73 -5.02 -2.22
CA PRO A 26 -14.27 -6.13 -3.01
C PRO A 26 -15.80 -6.11 -3.09
N LYS A 27 -16.47 -5.64 -2.04
CA LYS A 27 -17.94 -5.57 -2.00
C LYS A 27 -18.48 -4.54 -2.99
N ILE A 28 -17.71 -3.49 -3.27
CA ILE A 28 -18.07 -2.44 -4.21
C ILE A 28 -17.66 -2.82 -5.64
N MET A 29 -16.43 -3.35 -5.81
CA MET A 29 -15.79 -3.56 -7.10
C MET A 29 -16.02 -4.94 -7.71
N GLY A 30 -16.37 -5.93 -6.89
CA GLY A 30 -16.46 -7.35 -7.28
C GLY A 30 -17.72 -7.73 -8.05
N LYS A 31 -18.26 -6.88 -8.94
CA LYS A 31 -19.53 -7.10 -9.65
C LYS A 31 -19.50 -8.25 -10.66
N ASN A 32 -18.36 -8.54 -11.27
CA ASN A 32 -18.18 -9.69 -12.15
C ASN A 32 -17.16 -10.68 -11.57
N LYS A 33 -17.16 -11.93 -12.06
CA LYS A 33 -16.33 -13.02 -11.52
C LYS A 33 -14.84 -12.69 -11.49
N ILE A 34 -14.32 -12.07 -12.54
CA ILE A 34 -12.88 -11.72 -12.65
C ILE A 34 -12.54 -10.62 -11.64
N ASN A 35 -13.33 -9.54 -11.61
CA ASN A 35 -13.12 -8.45 -10.65
C ASN A 35 -13.28 -8.93 -9.20
N ASN A 36 -14.21 -9.85 -8.94
CA ASN A 36 -14.37 -10.42 -7.61
C ASN A 36 -13.12 -11.20 -7.16
N ILE A 37 -12.59 -12.09 -8.02
CA ILE A 37 -11.38 -12.86 -7.72
C ILE A 37 -10.19 -11.91 -7.50
N LEU A 38 -9.96 -10.97 -8.42
CA LEU A 38 -8.84 -10.02 -8.31
C LEU A 38 -8.97 -9.11 -7.09
N SER A 39 -10.18 -8.62 -6.78
CA SER A 39 -10.41 -7.78 -5.61
C SER A 39 -10.10 -8.53 -4.31
N TRP A 40 -10.59 -9.77 -4.17
CA TRP A 40 -10.30 -10.57 -2.98
C TRP A 40 -8.83 -10.98 -2.88
N SER A 41 -8.17 -11.28 -4.01
CA SER A 41 -6.73 -11.52 -4.04
C SER A 41 -5.95 -10.28 -3.60
N GLY A 42 -6.27 -9.11 -4.17
CA GLY A 42 -5.66 -7.84 -3.77
C GLY A 42 -5.91 -7.52 -2.29
N THR A 43 -7.13 -7.78 -1.78
CA THR A 43 -7.46 -7.60 -0.37
C THR A 43 -6.66 -8.52 0.55
N PHE A 44 -6.49 -9.80 0.18
CA PHE A 44 -5.68 -10.73 0.96
C PHE A 44 -4.25 -10.19 1.16
N PHE A 45 -3.60 -9.75 0.07
CA PHE A 45 -2.27 -9.16 0.16
C PHE A 45 -2.27 -7.80 0.88
N ALA A 46 -3.33 -7.00 0.76
CA ALA A 46 -3.47 -5.78 1.54
C ALA A 46 -3.56 -6.05 3.05
N PHE A 47 -4.23 -7.13 3.47
CA PHE A 47 -4.22 -7.57 4.87
C PHE A 47 -2.82 -8.00 5.33
N CYS A 48 -2.08 -8.75 4.51
CA CYS A 48 -0.69 -9.08 4.82
C CYS A 48 0.16 -7.81 4.98
N GLY A 49 0.01 -6.84 4.07
CA GLY A 49 0.68 -5.55 4.16
C GLY A 49 0.28 -4.74 5.39
N SER A 50 -1.00 -4.78 5.77
CA SER A 50 -1.51 -4.11 6.98
C SER A 50 -0.92 -4.71 8.26
N ILE A 51 -0.81 -6.04 8.34
CA ILE A 51 -0.12 -6.73 9.44
C ILE A 51 1.34 -6.32 9.48
N CYS A 52 2.00 -6.23 8.33
CA CYS A 52 3.39 -5.78 8.24
C CYS A 52 3.57 -4.32 8.66
N LEU A 53 2.63 -3.42 8.35
CA LEU A 53 2.64 -2.03 8.85
C LEU A 53 2.57 -1.99 10.38
N ILE A 54 1.66 -2.76 10.97
CA ILE A 54 1.54 -2.88 12.42
C ILE A 54 2.84 -3.47 13.01
N GLY A 55 3.35 -4.55 12.41
CA GLY A 55 4.61 -5.17 12.82
C GLY A 55 5.79 -4.20 12.78
N THR A 56 5.92 -3.40 11.72
CA THR A 56 6.97 -2.36 11.60
C THR A 56 6.82 -1.30 12.71
N GLY A 57 5.59 -0.90 13.04
CA GLY A 57 5.32 0.04 14.14
C GLY A 57 5.65 -0.51 15.52
N LEU A 58 5.55 -1.83 15.71
CA LEU A 58 5.81 -2.51 16.99
C LEU A 58 7.27 -2.98 17.15
N THR A 59 8.08 -2.92 16.10
CA THR A 59 9.48 -3.34 16.09
C THR A 59 10.42 -2.16 15.87
N PRO A 60 10.79 -1.38 16.91
CA PRO A 60 11.73 -0.28 16.77
C PRO A 60 13.10 -0.78 16.25
N THR A 61 13.68 -0.05 15.30
CA THR A 61 14.95 -0.41 14.62
C THR A 61 16.14 -0.51 15.57
N ASP A 62 16.13 0.28 16.62
CA ASP A 62 17.18 0.31 17.66
C ASP A 62 17.12 -0.87 18.64
N LEU A 63 15.99 -1.58 18.72
CA LEU A 63 15.80 -2.72 19.61
C LEU A 63 15.76 -4.06 18.88
N VAL A 64 15.09 -4.14 17.74
CA VAL A 64 14.83 -5.39 17.00
C VAL A 64 14.94 -5.17 15.48
N PHE A 65 16.16 -4.82 15.04
CA PHE A 65 16.44 -4.41 13.65
C PHE A 65 15.99 -5.43 12.61
N ASP A 66 16.31 -6.71 12.78
CA ASP A 66 15.99 -7.75 11.79
C ASP A 66 14.48 -7.94 11.62
N ALA A 67 13.72 -7.91 12.71
CA ALA A 67 12.27 -7.99 12.68
C ALA A 67 11.66 -6.74 12.02
N HIS A 68 12.20 -5.55 12.31
CA HIS A 68 11.79 -4.32 11.65
C HIS A 68 11.98 -4.39 10.13
N VAL A 69 13.16 -4.78 9.68
CA VAL A 69 13.50 -4.91 8.25
C VAL A 69 12.61 -5.96 7.58
N PHE A 70 12.37 -7.09 8.24
CA PHE A 70 11.46 -8.11 7.74
C PHE A 70 10.05 -7.56 7.48
N PHE A 71 9.44 -6.92 8.48
CA PHE A 71 8.11 -6.33 8.31
C PHE A 71 8.12 -5.20 7.29
N ALA A 72 9.08 -4.28 7.35
CA ALA A 72 9.17 -3.15 6.44
C ALA A 72 9.28 -3.59 4.96
N ASN A 73 10.10 -4.59 4.65
CA ASN A 73 10.22 -5.11 3.29
C ASN A 73 8.93 -5.79 2.82
N ASN A 74 8.27 -6.54 3.69
CA ASN A 74 7.03 -7.24 3.34
C ASN A 74 5.83 -6.32 3.14
N ILE A 75 5.85 -5.09 3.68
CA ILE A 75 4.88 -4.04 3.31
C ILE A 75 4.91 -3.84 1.78
N PHE A 76 6.08 -3.60 1.21
CA PHE A 76 6.23 -3.29 -0.21
C PHE A 76 5.87 -4.47 -1.10
N HIS A 77 6.29 -5.70 -0.76
CA HIS A 77 5.91 -6.89 -1.52
C HIS A 77 4.39 -7.11 -1.52
N SER A 78 3.76 -6.97 -0.37
CA SER A 78 2.32 -7.16 -0.23
C SER A 78 1.53 -6.10 -1.00
N PHE A 79 1.88 -4.82 -0.83
CA PHE A 79 1.19 -3.74 -1.54
C PHE A 79 1.53 -3.69 -3.04
N LEU A 80 2.63 -4.26 -3.50
CA LEU A 80 2.92 -4.44 -4.93
C LEU A 80 1.82 -5.28 -5.60
N ILE A 81 1.51 -6.44 -5.01
CA ILE A 81 0.47 -7.34 -5.54
C ILE A 81 -0.91 -6.69 -5.40
N THR A 82 -1.17 -6.04 -4.27
CA THR A 82 -2.40 -5.28 -4.05
C THR A 82 -2.61 -4.22 -5.13
N ALA A 83 -1.61 -3.39 -5.39
CA ALA A 83 -1.67 -2.33 -6.38
C ALA A 83 -1.86 -2.87 -7.80
N PHE A 84 -1.21 -3.97 -8.15
CA PHE A 84 -1.41 -4.66 -9.42
C PHE A 84 -2.86 -5.13 -9.58
N CYS A 85 -3.39 -5.87 -8.61
CA CYS A 85 -4.76 -6.37 -8.64
C CYS A 85 -5.78 -5.23 -8.79
N TYR A 86 -5.69 -4.21 -7.95
CA TYR A 86 -6.64 -3.09 -7.99
C TYR A 86 -6.47 -2.18 -9.21
N SER A 87 -5.29 -2.08 -9.82
CA SER A 87 -5.15 -1.41 -11.11
C SER A 87 -6.03 -2.07 -12.17
N ILE A 88 -6.01 -3.42 -12.25
CA ILE A 88 -6.82 -4.17 -13.21
C ILE A 88 -8.31 -4.11 -12.86
N VAL A 89 -8.65 -4.25 -11.57
CA VAL A 89 -10.03 -4.20 -11.09
C VAL A 89 -10.69 -2.88 -11.47
N ILE A 90 -10.00 -1.74 -11.26
CA ILE A 90 -10.55 -0.42 -11.59
C ILE A 90 -10.63 -0.23 -13.10
N LEU A 91 -9.63 -0.67 -13.87
CA LEU A 91 -9.68 -0.60 -15.33
C LEU A 91 -10.87 -1.35 -15.94
N LYS A 92 -11.30 -2.45 -15.30
CA LYS A 92 -12.44 -3.27 -15.71
C LYS A 92 -13.72 -2.99 -14.92
N SER A 93 -13.70 -1.96 -14.07
CA SER A 93 -14.84 -1.63 -13.21
C SER A 93 -15.96 -0.97 -14.02
N GLU A 94 -17.19 -1.34 -13.67
CA GLU A 94 -18.41 -0.63 -14.09
C GLU A 94 -18.83 0.46 -13.08
N VAL A 95 -18.16 0.48 -11.92
CA VAL A 95 -18.47 1.39 -10.79
C VAL A 95 -17.66 2.66 -10.84
N LEU A 96 -16.37 2.55 -11.20
CA LEU A 96 -15.46 3.68 -11.31
C LEU A 96 -14.99 3.90 -12.74
N ASP A 97 -14.85 5.17 -13.13
CA ASP A 97 -14.25 5.52 -14.41
C ASP A 97 -12.80 5.02 -14.47
N ARG A 98 -12.36 4.60 -15.66
CA ARG A 98 -11.00 4.09 -15.93
C ARG A 98 -9.89 5.06 -15.50
N LYS A 99 -10.15 6.37 -15.49
CA LYS A 99 -9.18 7.39 -15.04
C LYS A 99 -8.69 7.16 -13.60
N TYR A 100 -9.52 6.57 -12.73
CA TYR A 100 -9.15 6.27 -11.35
C TYR A 100 -8.17 5.08 -11.23
N ALA A 101 -8.00 4.30 -12.29
CA ALA A 101 -6.95 3.27 -12.35
C ALA A 101 -5.55 3.85 -12.47
N ILE A 102 -5.39 5.07 -13.01
CA ILE A 102 -4.08 5.72 -13.19
C ILE A 102 -3.36 5.85 -11.83
N GLY A 103 -4.08 6.24 -10.77
CA GLY A 103 -3.50 6.32 -9.43
C GLY A 103 -2.89 5.01 -8.96
N TYR A 104 -3.65 3.91 -9.07
CA TYR A 104 -3.14 2.58 -8.70
C TYR A 104 -2.03 2.07 -9.62
N ALA A 105 -2.06 2.39 -10.91
CA ALA A 105 -1.00 2.05 -11.84
C ALA A 105 0.31 2.79 -11.50
N LEU A 106 0.24 4.07 -11.16
CA LEU A 106 1.39 4.85 -10.69
C LEU A 106 1.92 4.32 -9.35
N PHE A 107 1.02 3.98 -8.44
CA PHE A 107 1.39 3.37 -7.16
C PHE A 107 2.06 2.01 -7.37
N PHE A 108 1.51 1.15 -8.22
CA PHE A 108 2.14 -0.12 -8.61
C PHE A 108 3.54 0.09 -9.17
N LEU A 109 3.70 1.01 -10.13
CA LEU A 109 4.99 1.27 -10.78
C LEU A 109 6.02 1.79 -9.77
N SER A 110 5.62 2.68 -8.86
CA SER A 110 6.53 3.23 -7.84
C SER A 110 7.01 2.16 -6.86
N ILE A 111 6.11 1.27 -6.40
CA ILE A 111 6.49 0.14 -5.53
C ILE A 111 7.35 -0.86 -6.31
N PHE A 112 7.01 -1.16 -7.56
CA PHE A 112 7.77 -2.08 -8.39
C PHE A 112 9.23 -1.63 -8.53
N VAL A 113 9.45 -0.36 -8.88
CA VAL A 113 10.79 0.23 -8.95
C VAL A 113 11.50 0.12 -7.59
N TYR A 114 10.80 0.40 -6.50
CA TYR A 114 11.40 0.30 -5.17
C TYR A 114 11.75 -1.14 -4.77
N VAL A 115 10.92 -2.12 -5.08
CA VAL A 115 11.22 -3.53 -4.86
C VAL A 115 12.44 -3.97 -5.68
N MET A 116 12.60 -3.46 -6.92
CA MET A 116 13.83 -3.68 -7.69
C MET A 116 15.06 -3.07 -7.01
N ILE A 117 14.93 -1.88 -6.43
CA ILE A 117 16.01 -1.26 -5.64
C ILE A 117 16.33 -2.10 -4.40
N LEU A 118 15.34 -2.64 -3.70
CA LEU A 118 15.56 -3.51 -2.53
C LEU A 118 16.32 -4.80 -2.90
N GLN A 119 16.06 -5.36 -4.09
CA GLN A 119 16.66 -6.63 -4.52
C GLN A 119 18.05 -6.46 -5.14
N PHE A 120 18.24 -5.40 -5.93
CA PHE A 120 19.43 -5.22 -6.77
C PHE A 120 20.23 -3.96 -6.46
N GLY A 121 19.68 -3.06 -5.65
CA GLY A 121 20.32 -1.81 -5.27
C GLY A 121 21.27 -1.93 -4.08
N PRO A 122 21.89 -0.80 -3.68
CA PRO A 122 22.80 -0.79 -2.53
C PRO A 122 22.03 -1.08 -1.24
N SER A 123 22.58 -1.97 -0.41
CA SER A 123 22.04 -2.26 0.92
C SER A 123 21.99 -0.98 1.78
N VAL A 124 21.00 -0.90 2.67
CA VAL A 124 20.92 0.18 3.70
C VAL A 124 22.18 0.28 4.53
N ASN A 125 22.93 -0.82 4.67
CA ASN A 125 24.18 -0.88 5.41
C ASN A 125 25.41 -0.42 4.58
N ALA A 126 25.23 -0.11 3.30
CA ALA A 126 26.34 0.33 2.42
C ALA A 126 26.83 1.78 2.73
N GLY A 127 26.12 2.50 3.60
CA GLY A 127 26.49 3.84 4.04
C GLY A 127 25.33 4.81 4.16
N GLN A 128 25.61 5.99 4.71
CA GLN A 128 24.57 6.98 5.01
C GLN A 128 23.79 7.44 3.77
N SER A 129 24.47 7.60 2.62
CA SER A 129 23.82 8.01 1.36
C SER A 129 22.82 6.96 0.86
N ALA A 130 23.14 5.65 0.97
CA ALA A 130 22.26 4.57 0.61
C ALA A 130 21.01 4.52 1.53
N LEU A 131 21.22 4.69 2.83
CA LEU A 131 20.13 4.77 3.81
C LEU A 131 19.19 5.95 3.50
N VAL A 132 19.74 7.16 3.30
CA VAL A 132 18.94 8.35 2.98
C VAL A 132 18.17 8.16 1.68
N PHE A 133 18.79 7.61 0.64
CA PHE A 133 18.14 7.33 -0.63
C PHE A 133 16.91 6.40 -0.44
N GLN A 134 17.07 5.30 0.29
CA GLN A 134 15.96 4.36 0.53
C GLN A 134 14.85 4.99 1.37
N VAL A 135 15.17 5.75 2.42
CA VAL A 135 14.18 6.44 3.25
C VAL A 135 13.39 7.48 2.43
N VAL A 136 14.07 8.23 1.55
CA VAL A 136 13.38 9.19 0.66
C VAL A 136 12.47 8.47 -0.32
N ALA A 137 12.94 7.38 -0.94
CA ALA A 137 12.12 6.59 -1.84
C ALA A 137 10.85 6.04 -1.17
N GLN A 138 10.97 5.51 0.07
CA GLN A 138 9.80 5.07 0.87
C GLN A 138 8.81 6.20 1.10
N LYS A 139 9.26 7.39 1.48
CA LYS A 139 8.38 8.55 1.70
C LYS A 139 7.66 8.97 0.43
N MET A 140 8.34 8.95 -0.72
CA MET A 140 7.71 9.24 -2.01
C MET A 140 6.60 8.23 -2.37
N ILE A 141 6.82 6.95 -2.11
CA ILE A 141 5.79 5.91 -2.31
C ILE A 141 4.56 6.18 -1.43
N VAL A 142 4.75 6.53 -0.15
CA VAL A 142 3.64 6.85 0.76
C VAL A 142 2.84 8.06 0.24
N ILE A 143 3.51 9.11 -0.26
CA ILE A 143 2.84 10.28 -0.86
C ILE A 143 2.02 9.85 -2.10
N ILE A 144 2.60 9.07 -3.01
CA ILE A 144 1.91 8.57 -4.20
C ILE A 144 0.68 7.75 -3.79
N PHE A 145 0.82 6.90 -2.77
CA PHE A 145 -0.29 6.11 -2.27
C PHE A 145 -1.41 7.00 -1.69
N CYS A 146 -1.09 7.96 -0.84
CA CYS A 146 -2.06 8.90 -0.29
C CYS A 146 -2.82 9.66 -1.39
N LEU A 147 -2.10 10.15 -2.40
CA LEU A 147 -2.70 10.81 -3.56
C LEU A 147 -3.60 9.86 -4.36
N THR A 148 -3.22 8.59 -4.49
CA THR A 148 -4.02 7.55 -5.15
C THR A 148 -5.34 7.33 -4.44
N VAL A 149 -5.32 7.18 -3.11
CA VAL A 149 -6.53 6.99 -2.30
C VAL A 149 -7.44 8.22 -2.37
N VAL A 150 -6.88 9.43 -2.22
CA VAL A 150 -7.63 10.69 -2.36
C VAL A 150 -8.26 10.80 -3.75
N HIS A 151 -7.50 10.52 -4.80
CA HIS A 151 -8.03 10.52 -6.17
C HIS A 151 -9.19 9.54 -6.35
N GLN A 152 -9.12 8.35 -5.75
CA GLN A 152 -10.17 7.34 -5.82
C GLN A 152 -11.44 7.76 -5.05
N THR A 153 -11.31 8.49 -3.92
CA THR A 153 -12.48 8.95 -3.16
C THR A 153 -13.37 9.88 -3.96
N PHE A 154 -12.81 10.68 -4.88
CA PHE A 154 -13.61 11.49 -5.82
C PHE A 154 -14.47 10.64 -6.76
N GLY A 155 -14.04 9.43 -7.08
CA GLY A 155 -14.81 8.47 -7.87
C GLY A 155 -15.99 7.89 -7.08
N PHE A 156 -15.77 7.56 -5.82
CA PHE A 156 -16.80 7.00 -4.95
C PHE A 156 -17.90 8.02 -4.56
N ASN A 157 -17.58 9.31 -4.53
CA ASN A 157 -18.55 10.36 -4.21
C ASN A 157 -19.52 10.67 -5.36
N LYS A 158 -19.44 9.98 -6.49
CA LYS A 158 -20.41 10.15 -7.57
C LYS A 158 -21.77 9.55 -7.17
N PRO A 159 -22.91 10.23 -7.53
CA PRO A 159 -24.23 9.67 -7.30
C PRO A 159 -24.37 8.27 -7.93
N GLY A 160 -24.96 7.33 -7.18
CA GLY A 160 -25.17 5.95 -7.63
C GLY A 160 -24.01 4.98 -7.45
N VAL A 161 -22.87 5.40 -6.88
CA VAL A 161 -21.73 4.49 -6.61
C VAL A 161 -21.82 3.84 -5.22
N LEU A 162 -22.08 4.62 -4.17
CA LEU A 162 -22.14 4.12 -2.78
C LEU A 162 -23.55 4.07 -2.22
N ILE A 163 -24.48 4.83 -2.79
CA ILE A 163 -25.89 4.89 -2.36
C ILE A 163 -26.73 4.51 -3.58
N PRO A 164 -27.48 3.39 -3.52
CA PRO A 164 -28.42 3.00 -4.57
C PRO A 164 -29.59 3.98 -4.69
#